data_11a1a2a4ec49d345bed28dbde525c0e2
#
_entry.id   11a1a2a4ec49d345bed28dbde525c0e2
#
_cell.length_a   1.000
_cell.length_b   1.000
_cell.length_c   1.000
_cell.angle_alpha   90.00
_cell.angle_beta   90.00
_cell.angle_gamma   90.00
#
_symmetry.space_group_name_H-M   'P 1'
#
loop_
_entity.id
_entity.type
_entity.pdbx_description
1 polymer ?
#
loop_
_entity_poly.entity_id
_entity_poly.type
_entity_poly.pdbx_seq_one_letter_code
_entity_poly.pdbx_strand_id
1 'polypeptide(L)'
;MSFRSGESGSSSSASLASRTGPDAADRRLSPPHIRAEVIRLACERPADGHVPLARWSSSELAAEIVARGICEQISGVTVWRWLSEDAIKPWQHRSWIFPRDPQFTAKAGRILDLYSGRWEGELLHPGDYVVCCDEKPSIQARARKHATLPAAPRINRGQRVEHEYERMGALCYLAAWDVKRARLFDRCAPKDGIEPFDRLVEQFMSVEPYSKAQRVFVVVDNGSAHRGQRSIDRLQGTWKNLILVHTRCTPAGSTKPRSTSPSRNARS
;
A
#
# COMPACT_ATOMS: atom_id res chain seq x y z
N MET A 1 -56.19 -29.23 38.87
CA MET A 1 -55.88 -28.97 40.28
C MET A 1 -54.82 -27.86 40.26
N SER A 2 -55.22 -26.65 40.34
CA SER A 2 -55.65 -25.86 41.53
C SER A 2 -54.45 -25.35 42.33
N PHE A 3 -54.32 -24.01 42.29
CA PHE A 3 -53.92 -23.08 43.36
C PHE A 3 -52.40 -22.87 43.58
N ARG A 4 -51.85 -21.65 43.85
CA ARG A 4 -52.37 -20.29 44.13
C ARG A 4 -51.22 -19.31 44.07
N SER A 5 -51.58 -18.15 43.75
CA SER A 5 -51.07 -16.80 44.00
C SER A 5 -50.10 -16.57 45.15
N GLY A 6 -49.18 -15.68 45.00
CA GLY A 6 -48.41 -14.99 46.03
C GLY A 6 -47.73 -13.78 45.47
N GLU A 7 -48.40 -12.62 45.49
CA GLU A 7 -47.80 -11.31 45.27
C GLU A 7 -46.96 -10.91 46.48
N SER A 8 -45.78 -10.40 46.26
CA SER A 8 -45.18 -9.40 47.15
C SER A 8 -44.27 -8.47 46.36
N GLY A 9 -44.75 -7.25 46.25
CA GLY A 9 -44.02 -6.16 45.67
C GLY A 9 -42.77 -5.80 46.46
N SER A 10 -41.72 -5.52 45.73
CA SER A 10 -40.59 -4.77 46.25
C SER A 10 -40.23 -3.74 45.15
N SER A 11 -40.68 -2.53 45.42
CA SER A 11 -40.30 -1.32 44.64
C SER A 11 -38.83 -1.05 44.92
N SER A 12 -37.97 -1.47 44.01
CA SER A 12 -36.61 -0.99 43.94
C SER A 12 -36.57 0.20 42.98
N SER A 13 -36.50 1.40 43.55
CA SER A 13 -36.20 2.64 42.88
C SER A 13 -34.81 2.55 42.27
N ALA A 14 -34.73 2.18 41.00
CA ALA A 14 -33.52 2.31 40.22
C ALA A 14 -33.27 3.82 40.03
N SER A 15 -32.31 4.32 40.79
CA SER A 15 -31.68 5.61 40.59
C SER A 15 -31.19 5.69 39.14
N LEU A 16 -31.82 6.55 38.33
CA LEU A 16 -31.29 6.96 37.06
C LEU A 16 -30.02 7.75 37.31
N ALA A 17 -28.87 7.06 37.34
CA ALA A 17 -27.57 7.72 37.26
C ALA A 17 -27.53 8.40 35.87
N SER A 18 -27.72 9.71 35.85
CA SER A 18 -27.53 10.52 34.67
C SER A 18 -26.11 10.31 34.17
N ARG A 19 -25.96 9.58 33.08
CA ARG A 19 -24.73 9.55 32.31
C ARG A 19 -24.55 10.95 31.72
N THR A 20 -23.97 11.84 32.51
CA THR A 20 -23.36 13.05 31.97
C THR A 20 -22.20 12.57 31.13
N GLY A 21 -22.43 12.47 29.82
CA GLY A 21 -21.39 12.14 28.87
C GLY A 21 -20.26 13.17 28.93
N PRO A 22 -19.05 12.82 28.55
CA PRO A 22 -17.88 13.73 28.53
C PRO A 22 -18.04 14.93 27.62
N ASP A 23 -19.12 15.04 26.87
CA ASP A 23 -19.39 16.10 25.89
C ASP A 23 -19.72 17.48 26.48
N ALA A 24 -20.27 17.57 27.68
CA ALA A 24 -20.71 18.85 28.24
C ALA A 24 -19.54 19.66 28.85
N ALA A 25 -18.54 18.98 29.41
CA ALA A 25 -17.34 19.65 29.96
C ALA A 25 -16.40 20.14 28.85
N ASP A 26 -16.33 19.41 27.75
CA ASP A 26 -15.44 19.68 26.63
C ASP A 26 -15.90 20.88 25.78
N ARG A 27 -17.20 21.08 25.64
CA ARG A 27 -17.78 22.24 24.92
C ARG A 27 -17.52 23.58 25.62
N ARG A 28 -17.23 23.57 26.93
CA ARG A 28 -16.99 24.78 27.71
C ARG A 28 -15.53 25.24 27.73
N LEU A 29 -14.60 24.34 27.38
CA LEU A 29 -13.17 24.57 27.53
C LEU A 29 -12.42 24.96 26.24
N SER A 30 -13.07 24.90 25.09
CA SER A 30 -12.34 25.07 23.84
C SER A 30 -13.15 25.85 22.80
N PRO A 31 -12.95 27.16 22.73
CA PRO A 31 -13.54 28.01 21.69
C PRO A 31 -13.21 27.50 20.28
N PRO A 32 -14.08 27.70 19.28
CA PRO A 32 -13.87 27.24 17.91
C PRO A 32 -12.55 27.68 17.28
N HIS A 33 -12.04 28.85 17.66
CA HIS A 33 -10.77 29.36 17.15
C HIS A 33 -9.56 28.53 17.65
N ILE A 34 -9.58 28.03 18.91
CA ILE A 34 -8.53 27.15 19.43
C ILE A 34 -8.51 25.84 18.65
N ARG A 35 -9.68 25.25 18.37
CA ARG A 35 -9.77 24.03 17.54
C ARG A 35 -9.20 24.26 16.13
N ALA A 36 -9.53 25.38 15.50
CA ALA A 36 -8.98 25.73 14.19
C ALA A 36 -7.45 25.87 14.22
N GLU A 37 -6.91 26.47 15.26
CA GLU A 37 -5.47 26.66 15.43
C GLU A 37 -4.74 25.31 15.68
N VAL A 38 -5.36 24.41 16.45
CA VAL A 38 -4.86 23.04 16.64
C VAL A 38 -4.80 22.27 15.32
N ILE A 39 -5.82 22.39 14.49
CA ILE A 39 -5.87 21.75 13.18
C ILE A 39 -4.81 22.35 12.25
N ARG A 40 -4.66 23.68 12.25
CA ARG A 40 -3.62 24.39 11.50
C ARG A 40 -2.22 23.87 11.88
N LEU A 41 -1.93 23.83 13.17
CA LEU A 41 -0.64 23.36 13.69
C LEU A 41 -0.39 21.89 13.37
N ALA A 42 -1.42 21.06 13.41
CA ALA A 42 -1.31 19.64 13.03
C ALA A 42 -0.93 19.42 11.55
N CYS A 43 -1.22 20.39 10.69
CA CYS A 43 -0.83 20.38 9.28
C CYS A 43 0.59 20.90 9.03
N GLU A 44 1.22 21.55 10.00
CA GLU A 44 2.62 21.99 9.92
C GLU A 44 3.57 20.80 10.15
N ARG A 45 4.73 20.83 9.50
CA ARG A 45 5.78 19.86 9.82
C ARG A 45 6.47 20.28 11.12
N PRO A 46 6.70 19.36 12.07
CA PRO A 46 7.41 19.69 13.31
C PRO A 46 8.77 20.37 13.05
N ALA A 47 9.49 19.93 12.03
CA ALA A 47 10.79 20.46 11.65
C ALA A 47 10.75 21.95 11.22
N ASP A 48 9.64 22.45 10.72
CA ASP A 48 9.48 23.87 10.35
C ASP A 48 9.45 24.76 11.60
N GLY A 49 9.03 24.22 12.76
CA GLY A 49 9.11 24.83 14.09
C GLY A 49 10.35 24.46 14.90
N HIS A 50 11.41 23.94 14.25
CA HIS A 50 12.65 23.48 14.90
C HIS A 50 12.48 22.33 15.90
N VAL A 51 11.33 21.62 15.87
CA VAL A 51 11.12 20.44 16.68
C VAL A 51 11.69 19.21 15.94
N PRO A 52 12.57 18.41 16.56
CA PRO A 52 13.28 17.31 15.90
C PRO A 52 12.40 16.07 15.72
N LEU A 53 11.21 16.25 15.19
CA LEU A 53 10.22 15.20 14.92
C LEU A 53 9.87 15.18 13.43
N ALA A 54 9.64 13.99 12.89
CA ALA A 54 9.17 13.82 11.52
C ALA A 54 7.66 14.10 11.38
N ARG A 55 6.90 13.86 12.44
CA ARG A 55 5.43 14.02 12.53
C ARG A 55 5.02 14.28 13.96
N TRP A 56 3.84 14.89 14.13
CA TRP A 56 3.22 15.06 15.43
C TRP A 56 2.53 13.78 15.89
N SER A 57 2.79 13.34 17.12
CA SER A 57 1.83 12.53 17.87
C SER A 57 0.81 13.44 18.56
N SER A 58 -0.33 12.90 18.98
CA SER A 58 -1.35 13.71 19.66
C SER A 58 -0.86 14.30 21.00
N SER A 59 0.03 13.60 21.69
CA SER A 59 0.64 14.06 22.94
C SER A 59 1.67 15.14 22.72
N GLU A 60 2.53 15.00 21.72
CA GLU A 60 3.53 16.03 21.36
C GLU A 60 2.85 17.29 20.84
N LEU A 61 1.80 17.13 20.02
CA LEU A 61 1.01 18.25 19.53
C LEU A 61 0.31 18.99 20.69
N ALA A 62 -0.22 18.26 21.68
CA ALA A 62 -0.81 18.86 22.87
C ALA A 62 0.22 19.68 23.68
N ALA A 63 1.43 19.15 23.85
CA ALA A 63 2.52 19.88 24.52
C ALA A 63 2.92 21.13 23.74
N GLU A 64 3.02 21.05 22.42
CA GLU A 64 3.38 22.18 21.56
C GLU A 64 2.31 23.28 21.56
N ILE A 65 1.02 22.92 21.59
CA ILE A 65 -0.11 23.84 21.69
C ILE A 65 0.00 24.70 22.99
N VAL A 66 0.32 24.05 24.08
CA VAL A 66 0.53 24.72 25.38
C VAL A 66 1.80 25.57 25.33
N ALA A 67 2.90 25.06 24.79
CA ALA A 67 4.16 25.79 24.66
C ALA A 67 4.04 27.05 23.81
N ARG A 68 3.21 27.05 22.79
CA ARG A 68 2.90 28.21 21.93
C ARG A 68 1.86 29.17 22.55
N GLY A 69 1.33 28.86 23.74
CA GLY A 69 0.33 29.69 24.40
C GLY A 69 -1.05 29.72 23.69
N ILE A 70 -1.35 28.75 22.86
CA ILE A 70 -2.64 28.67 22.15
C ILE A 70 -3.78 28.37 23.14
N CYS A 71 -3.51 27.56 24.16
CA CYS A 71 -4.37 27.36 25.32
C CYS A 71 -3.52 26.99 26.54
N GLU A 72 -4.09 27.19 27.72
CA GLU A 72 -3.38 26.91 28.99
C GLU A 72 -3.17 25.42 29.22
N GLN A 73 -4.16 24.59 28.81
CA GLN A 73 -4.13 23.15 29.01
C GLN A 73 -4.96 22.41 27.93
N ILE A 74 -4.43 21.34 27.40
CA ILE A 74 -5.14 20.43 26.51
C ILE A 74 -4.54 19.02 26.63
N SER A 75 -5.39 18.00 26.56
CA SER A 75 -4.93 16.62 26.56
C SER A 75 -4.70 16.07 25.14
N GLY A 76 -3.76 15.13 24.98
CA GLY A 76 -3.55 14.44 23.71
C GLY A 76 -4.80 13.70 23.22
N VAL A 77 -5.67 13.26 24.13
CA VAL A 77 -6.96 12.60 23.80
C VAL A 77 -7.92 13.62 23.16
N THR A 78 -8.00 14.83 23.70
CA THR A 78 -8.82 15.92 23.13
C THR A 78 -8.32 16.31 21.74
N VAL A 79 -7.01 16.47 21.57
CA VAL A 79 -6.38 16.71 20.27
C VAL A 79 -6.71 15.61 19.30
N TRP A 80 -6.54 14.33 19.68
CA TRP A 80 -6.85 13.18 18.83
C TRP A 80 -8.31 13.18 18.40
N ARG A 81 -9.24 13.44 19.32
CA ARG A 81 -10.69 13.49 19.02
C ARG A 81 -11.00 14.59 17.99
N TRP A 82 -10.52 15.81 18.21
CA TRP A 82 -10.76 16.90 17.27
C TRP A 82 -10.21 16.63 15.88
N LEU A 83 -8.99 16.09 15.79
CA LEU A 83 -8.40 15.71 14.53
C LEU A 83 -9.18 14.55 13.87
N SER A 84 -9.70 13.61 14.65
CA SER A 84 -10.47 12.48 14.11
C SER A 84 -11.83 12.89 13.54
N GLU A 85 -12.43 13.94 14.08
CA GLU A 85 -13.69 14.52 13.62
C GLU A 85 -13.51 15.45 12.40
N ASP A 86 -12.29 15.92 12.16
CA ASP A 86 -11.99 16.83 11.07
C ASP A 86 -11.89 16.12 9.72
N ALA A 87 -12.22 16.84 8.64
CA ALA A 87 -12.07 16.35 7.28
C ALA A 87 -10.59 16.20 6.89
N ILE A 88 -9.73 17.06 7.45
CA ILE A 88 -8.29 17.00 7.25
C ILE A 88 -7.71 16.09 8.33
N LYS A 89 -7.06 15.01 7.90
CA LYS A 89 -6.42 14.03 8.78
C LYS A 89 -4.90 14.05 8.57
N PRO A 90 -4.18 14.98 9.23
CA PRO A 90 -2.75 15.21 8.98
C PRO A 90 -1.86 13.99 9.23
N TRP A 91 -2.30 13.07 10.10
CA TRP A 91 -1.60 11.80 10.33
C TRP A 91 -1.80 10.77 9.22
N GLN A 92 -2.82 10.95 8.35
CA GLN A 92 -3.03 10.11 7.18
C GLN A 92 -2.31 10.72 5.99
N HIS A 93 -1.16 10.20 5.67
CA HIS A 93 -0.43 10.61 4.47
C HIS A 93 -0.60 9.58 3.35
N ARG A 94 -0.67 10.07 2.13
CA ARG A 94 -0.53 9.27 0.93
C ARG A 94 0.84 9.55 0.33
N SER A 95 1.58 8.49 0.02
CA SER A 95 2.80 8.67 -0.75
C SER A 95 2.46 9.14 -2.16
N TRP A 96 3.26 10.03 -2.70
CA TRP A 96 3.18 10.46 -4.08
C TRP A 96 4.58 10.48 -4.68
N ILE A 97 4.67 10.30 -5.98
CA ILE A 97 5.94 10.32 -6.70
C ILE A 97 5.88 11.48 -7.68
N PHE A 98 6.86 12.38 -7.59
CA PHE A 98 7.01 13.44 -8.56
C PHE A 98 7.46 12.82 -9.90
N PRO A 99 6.69 12.97 -11.00
CA PRO A 99 7.07 12.44 -12.29
C PRO A 99 8.31 13.16 -12.81
N ARG A 100 9.45 12.48 -12.87
CA ARG A 100 10.71 13.06 -13.40
C ARG A 100 10.81 12.95 -14.92
N ASP A 101 9.96 12.16 -15.55
CA ASP A 101 9.93 11.96 -17.00
C ASP A 101 9.05 13.03 -17.63
N PRO A 102 9.58 13.93 -18.47
CA PRO A 102 8.78 14.94 -19.17
C PRO A 102 7.66 14.37 -20.04
N GLN A 103 7.81 13.12 -20.49
CA GLN A 103 6.82 12.41 -21.30
C GLN A 103 5.88 11.54 -20.48
N PHE A 104 5.90 11.65 -19.14
CA PHE A 104 5.11 10.78 -18.25
C PHE A 104 3.62 10.79 -18.62
N THR A 105 3.03 11.97 -18.83
CA THR A 105 1.61 12.10 -19.15
C THR A 105 1.24 11.40 -20.46
N ALA A 106 2.04 11.56 -21.50
CA ALA A 106 1.78 10.90 -22.78
C ALA A 106 1.90 9.37 -22.68
N LYS A 107 2.88 8.87 -21.91
CA LYS A 107 3.09 7.43 -21.72
C LYS A 107 2.01 6.82 -20.82
N ALA A 108 1.63 7.49 -19.74
CA ALA A 108 0.55 7.07 -18.87
C ALA A 108 -0.79 7.10 -19.62
N GLY A 109 -1.04 8.13 -20.42
CA GLY A 109 -2.22 8.23 -21.27
C GLY A 109 -2.37 7.03 -22.19
N ARG A 110 -1.29 6.63 -22.88
CA ARG A 110 -1.29 5.46 -23.76
C ARG A 110 -1.69 4.14 -23.04
N ILE A 111 -1.24 3.97 -21.78
CA ILE A 111 -1.61 2.81 -20.97
C ILE A 111 -3.08 2.89 -20.53
N LEU A 112 -3.53 4.08 -20.12
CA LEU A 112 -4.93 4.30 -19.72
C LEU A 112 -5.87 4.11 -20.91
N ASP A 113 -5.49 4.57 -22.09
CA ASP A 113 -6.23 4.32 -23.33
C ASP A 113 -6.35 2.83 -23.61
N LEU A 114 -5.25 2.08 -23.46
CA LEU A 114 -5.25 0.63 -23.65
C LEU A 114 -6.21 -0.07 -22.66
N TYR A 115 -6.22 0.34 -21.39
CA TYR A 115 -7.13 -0.19 -20.38
C TYR A 115 -8.59 0.21 -20.63
N SER A 116 -8.83 1.37 -21.26
CA SER A 116 -10.16 1.79 -21.68
C SER A 116 -10.60 1.18 -23.01
N GLY A 117 -9.78 0.32 -23.60
CA GLY A 117 -10.08 -0.40 -24.85
C GLY A 117 -9.74 0.37 -26.11
N ARG A 118 -8.74 1.26 -26.06
CA ARG A 118 -8.24 2.03 -27.19
C ARG A 118 -6.74 1.82 -27.38
N TRP A 119 -6.28 1.90 -28.62
CA TRP A 119 -4.88 1.87 -28.97
C TRP A 119 -4.62 2.83 -30.13
N GLU A 120 -3.75 3.81 -29.93
CA GLU A 120 -3.42 4.83 -30.94
C GLU A 120 -4.66 5.56 -31.53
N GLY A 121 -5.67 5.80 -30.66
CA GLY A 121 -6.93 6.45 -31.01
C GLY A 121 -8.04 5.52 -31.48
N GLU A 122 -7.71 4.31 -31.91
CA GLU A 122 -8.67 3.32 -32.43
C GLU A 122 -9.20 2.42 -31.30
N LEU A 123 -10.43 1.94 -31.43
CA LEU A 123 -10.98 0.95 -30.54
C LEU A 123 -10.27 -0.40 -30.73
N LEU A 124 -10.02 -1.10 -29.63
CA LEU A 124 -9.48 -2.45 -29.70
C LEU A 124 -10.49 -3.39 -30.39
N HIS A 125 -9.96 -4.24 -31.26
CA HIS A 125 -10.74 -5.30 -31.90
C HIS A 125 -11.21 -6.33 -30.86
N PRO A 126 -12.36 -7.02 -31.06
CA PRO A 126 -12.81 -8.09 -30.15
C PRO A 126 -11.79 -9.20 -29.91
N GLY A 127 -10.89 -9.45 -30.88
CA GLY A 127 -9.79 -10.40 -30.79
C GLY A 127 -8.49 -9.85 -30.18
N ASP A 128 -8.50 -8.64 -29.65
CA ASP A 128 -7.37 -8.04 -28.96
C ASP A 128 -7.46 -8.27 -27.46
N TYR A 129 -6.34 -8.56 -26.83
CA TYR A 129 -6.24 -8.83 -25.40
C TYR A 129 -5.21 -7.90 -24.75
N VAL A 130 -5.46 -7.53 -23.50
CA VAL A 130 -4.56 -6.71 -22.69
C VAL A 130 -4.18 -7.49 -21.46
N VAL A 131 -2.91 -7.81 -21.34
CA VAL A 131 -2.33 -8.57 -20.22
C VAL A 131 -1.31 -7.68 -19.53
N CYS A 132 -1.44 -7.49 -18.22
CA CYS A 132 -0.51 -6.73 -17.40
C CYS A 132 0.40 -7.72 -16.65
N CYS A 133 1.72 -7.58 -16.80
CA CYS A 133 2.69 -8.44 -16.14
C CYS A 133 3.47 -7.65 -15.09
N ASP A 134 3.72 -8.29 -13.94
CA ASP A 134 4.52 -7.73 -12.84
C ASP A 134 5.24 -8.85 -12.09
N GLU A 135 6.37 -8.50 -11.43
CA GLU A 135 7.14 -9.42 -10.62
C GLU A 135 7.25 -8.95 -9.17
N LYS A 136 7.05 -9.88 -8.25
CA LYS A 136 7.32 -9.69 -6.83
C LYS A 136 8.56 -10.47 -6.43
N PRO A 137 9.75 -9.85 -6.48
CA PRO A 137 10.99 -10.52 -6.10
C PRO A 137 11.11 -10.64 -4.57
N SER A 138 11.99 -11.54 -4.13
CA SER A 138 12.42 -11.66 -2.73
C SER A 138 11.30 -11.95 -1.73
N ILE A 139 10.33 -12.78 -2.11
CA ILE A 139 9.36 -13.33 -1.17
C ILE A 139 10.10 -14.32 -0.28
N GLN A 140 10.33 -13.94 0.98
CA GLN A 140 11.11 -14.74 1.91
C GLN A 140 10.26 -15.84 2.54
N ALA A 141 10.69 -17.09 2.39
CA ALA A 141 10.23 -18.19 3.20
C ALA A 141 10.89 -18.12 4.58
N ARG A 142 10.09 -18.13 5.64
CA ARG A 142 10.54 -18.05 7.02
C ARG A 142 9.93 -19.19 7.83
N ALA A 143 10.74 -19.98 8.48
CA ALA A 143 10.31 -20.97 9.48
C ALA A 143 10.53 -20.37 10.89
N ARG A 144 9.51 -20.42 11.74
CA ARG A 144 9.69 -19.98 13.12
C ARG A 144 10.54 -20.99 13.88
N LYS A 145 11.45 -20.52 14.73
CA LYS A 145 12.33 -21.39 15.52
C LYS A 145 11.54 -22.14 16.60
N HIS A 146 10.57 -21.48 17.18
CA HIS A 146 9.72 -22.06 18.23
C HIS A 146 8.24 -21.94 17.88
N ALA A 147 7.46 -22.84 18.45
CA ALA A 147 6.02 -22.86 18.22
C ALA A 147 5.33 -21.60 18.81
N THR A 148 4.31 -21.12 18.15
CA THR A 148 3.43 -20.07 18.66
C THR A 148 2.75 -20.54 19.94
N LEU A 149 2.80 -19.75 20.99
CA LEU A 149 2.08 -20.02 22.22
C LEU A 149 0.60 -19.64 22.06
N PRO A 150 -0.32 -20.57 22.27
CA PRO A 150 -1.74 -20.28 22.14
C PRO A 150 -2.20 -19.28 23.20
N ALA A 151 -3.31 -18.62 22.95
CA ALA A 151 -3.96 -17.78 23.94
C ALA A 151 -4.38 -18.61 25.15
N ALA A 152 -4.22 -18.03 26.34
CA ALA A 152 -4.63 -18.67 27.60
C ALA A 152 -5.59 -17.74 28.34
N PRO A 153 -6.91 -17.82 28.08
CA PRO A 153 -7.91 -16.91 28.66
C PRO A 153 -7.94 -16.90 30.17
N ARG A 154 -7.68 -18.06 30.82
CA ARG A 154 -7.66 -18.19 32.29
C ARG A 154 -6.67 -17.28 33.00
N ILE A 155 -5.57 -16.89 32.29
CA ILE A 155 -4.54 -16.00 32.83
C ILE A 155 -4.47 -14.70 32.03
N ASN A 156 -5.53 -14.36 31.31
CA ASN A 156 -5.64 -13.17 30.48
C ASN A 156 -4.42 -12.96 29.54
N ARG A 157 -3.91 -14.06 28.98
CA ARG A 157 -2.77 -14.05 28.08
C ARG A 157 -3.25 -14.21 26.65
N GLY A 158 -3.01 -13.21 25.81
CA GLY A 158 -3.19 -13.30 24.36
C GLY A 158 -2.21 -14.29 23.71
N GLN A 159 -2.48 -14.65 22.46
CA GLN A 159 -1.57 -15.47 21.65
C GLN A 159 -0.22 -14.75 21.51
N ARG A 160 0.87 -15.49 21.68
CA ARG A 160 2.23 -14.98 21.50
C ARG A 160 2.90 -15.70 20.34
N VAL A 161 3.23 -14.92 19.31
CA VAL A 161 3.88 -15.42 18.11
C VAL A 161 5.39 -15.21 18.26
N GLU A 162 6.16 -16.27 18.04
CA GLU A 162 7.62 -16.19 18.01
C GLU A 162 8.09 -15.18 16.95
N HIS A 163 9.00 -14.30 17.30
CA HIS A 163 9.53 -13.30 16.34
C HIS A 163 10.82 -13.77 15.67
N GLU A 164 11.57 -14.71 16.28
CA GLU A 164 12.75 -15.30 15.67
C GLU A 164 12.36 -16.32 14.59
N TYR A 165 13.10 -16.29 13.50
CA TYR A 165 12.87 -17.19 12.38
C TYR A 165 14.17 -17.58 11.69
N GLU A 166 14.14 -18.73 11.06
CA GLU A 166 15.14 -19.17 10.11
C GLU A 166 14.72 -18.77 8.69
N ARG A 167 15.69 -18.36 7.89
CA ARG A 167 15.47 -18.04 6.47
C ARG A 167 15.58 -19.33 5.66
N MET A 168 14.47 -19.70 5.02
CA MET A 168 14.35 -20.89 4.19
C MET A 168 14.54 -20.58 2.70
N GLY A 169 15.13 -19.43 2.38
CA GLY A 169 15.32 -18.96 1.02
C GLY A 169 14.33 -17.86 0.61
N ALA A 170 14.38 -17.50 -0.66
CA ALA A 170 13.49 -16.53 -1.26
C ALA A 170 13.02 -17.02 -2.63
N LEU A 171 11.82 -16.62 -3.00
CA LEU A 171 11.21 -16.88 -4.31
C LEU A 171 10.85 -15.56 -4.98
N CYS A 172 10.81 -15.58 -6.30
CA CYS A 172 10.19 -14.56 -7.12
C CYS A 172 8.82 -15.06 -7.59
N TYR A 173 7.79 -14.27 -7.41
CA TYR A 173 6.45 -14.53 -7.94
C TYR A 173 6.24 -13.63 -9.15
N LEU A 174 5.92 -14.24 -10.29
CA LEU A 174 5.63 -13.55 -11.54
C LEU A 174 4.15 -13.76 -11.85
N ALA A 175 3.47 -12.70 -12.25
CA ALA A 175 2.05 -12.71 -12.53
C ALA A 175 1.73 -11.99 -13.84
N ALA A 176 0.75 -12.51 -14.57
CA ALA A 176 0.19 -11.94 -15.78
C ALA A 176 -1.35 -11.89 -15.64
N TRP A 177 -1.90 -10.69 -15.67
CA TRP A 177 -3.32 -10.44 -15.45
C TRP A 177 -4.02 -9.96 -16.71
N ASP A 178 -5.01 -10.73 -17.20
CA ASP A 178 -5.90 -10.27 -18.26
C ASP A 178 -6.90 -9.26 -17.70
N VAL A 179 -6.76 -8.01 -18.11
CA VAL A 179 -7.49 -6.86 -17.56
C VAL A 179 -9.01 -6.97 -17.78
N LYS A 180 -9.44 -7.50 -18.95
CA LYS A 180 -10.86 -7.59 -19.31
C LYS A 180 -11.55 -8.85 -18.77
N ARG A 181 -10.82 -9.98 -18.74
CA ARG A 181 -11.36 -11.27 -18.36
C ARG A 181 -11.14 -11.63 -16.90
N ALA A 182 -10.39 -10.83 -16.17
CA ALA A 182 -10.01 -11.10 -14.80
C ALA A 182 -9.36 -12.49 -14.63
N ARG A 183 -8.53 -12.87 -15.60
CA ARG A 183 -7.81 -14.15 -15.60
C ARG A 183 -6.36 -13.93 -15.20
N LEU A 184 -5.91 -14.69 -14.22
CA LEU A 184 -4.54 -14.67 -13.73
C LEU A 184 -3.77 -15.87 -14.25
N PHE A 185 -2.56 -15.62 -14.74
CA PHE A 185 -1.52 -16.62 -14.97
C PHE A 185 -0.36 -16.28 -14.05
N ASP A 186 0.21 -17.25 -13.41
CA ASP A 186 1.27 -17.00 -12.45
C ASP A 186 2.25 -18.16 -12.34
N ARG A 187 3.42 -17.84 -11.78
CA ARG A 187 4.44 -18.83 -11.46
C ARG A 187 5.41 -18.33 -10.40
N CYS A 188 6.01 -19.26 -9.68
CA CYS A 188 7.14 -19.00 -8.80
C CYS A 188 8.44 -19.45 -9.47
N ALA A 189 9.50 -18.68 -9.22
CA ALA A 189 10.86 -18.99 -9.65
C ALA A 189 11.85 -18.71 -8.53
N PRO A 190 13.02 -19.36 -8.49
CA PRO A 190 14.05 -19.08 -7.48
C PRO A 190 14.60 -17.65 -7.59
N LYS A 191 14.60 -17.08 -8.80
CA LYS A 191 15.08 -15.71 -9.11
C LYS A 191 14.20 -15.10 -10.20
N ASP A 192 14.14 -13.77 -10.22
CA ASP A 192 13.67 -13.01 -11.37
C ASP A 192 14.67 -13.12 -12.53
N GLY A 193 14.22 -12.80 -13.73
CA GLY A 193 15.09 -12.77 -14.90
C GLY A 193 14.37 -13.11 -16.20
N ILE A 194 15.15 -13.17 -17.26
CA ILE A 194 14.65 -13.36 -18.62
C ILE A 194 13.90 -14.69 -18.78
N GLU A 195 14.52 -15.77 -18.35
CA GLU A 195 13.94 -17.12 -18.52
C GLU A 195 12.62 -17.31 -17.75
N PRO A 196 12.52 -16.96 -16.43
CA PRO A 196 11.24 -17.04 -15.72
C PRO A 196 10.14 -16.19 -16.34
N PHE A 197 10.48 -15.00 -16.84
CA PHE A 197 9.54 -14.11 -17.51
C PHE A 197 9.08 -14.71 -18.86
N ASP A 198 10.01 -15.21 -19.68
CA ASP A 198 9.68 -15.83 -20.95
C ASP A 198 8.76 -17.05 -20.76
N ARG A 199 8.99 -17.85 -19.72
CA ARG A 199 8.10 -18.97 -19.37
C ARG A 199 6.71 -18.53 -18.90
N LEU A 200 6.59 -17.36 -18.23
CA LEU A 200 5.29 -16.78 -17.91
C LEU A 200 4.57 -16.37 -19.20
N VAL A 201 5.28 -15.70 -20.12
CA VAL A 201 4.72 -15.31 -21.42
C VAL A 201 4.29 -16.54 -22.21
N GLU A 202 5.11 -17.57 -22.28
CA GLU A 202 4.78 -18.84 -22.94
C GLU A 202 3.51 -19.46 -22.34
N GLN A 203 3.37 -19.46 -21.02
CA GLN A 203 2.23 -20.03 -20.31
C GLN A 203 0.89 -19.46 -20.76
N PHE A 204 0.78 -18.16 -20.96
CA PHE A 204 -0.49 -17.57 -21.40
C PHE A 204 -0.59 -17.48 -22.92
N MET A 205 0.50 -17.23 -23.64
CA MET A 205 0.47 -17.14 -25.10
C MET A 205 0.18 -18.47 -25.80
N SER A 206 0.48 -19.60 -25.14
CA SER A 206 0.22 -20.95 -25.70
C SER A 206 -1.22 -21.42 -25.57
N VAL A 207 -2.05 -20.72 -24.80
CA VAL A 207 -3.45 -21.13 -24.56
C VAL A 207 -4.45 -20.25 -25.28
N GLU A 208 -5.61 -20.79 -25.62
CA GLU A 208 -6.70 -19.98 -26.13
C GLU A 208 -7.29 -19.06 -25.02
N PRO A 209 -7.65 -17.86 -25.39
CA PRO A 209 -7.75 -17.28 -26.73
C PRO A 209 -6.47 -16.57 -27.22
N TYR A 210 -5.42 -16.45 -26.39
CA TYR A 210 -4.25 -15.63 -26.69
C TYR A 210 -3.43 -16.17 -27.86
N SER A 211 -3.35 -17.50 -27.99
CA SER A 211 -2.64 -18.15 -29.10
C SER A 211 -3.25 -17.85 -30.47
N LYS A 212 -4.55 -17.58 -30.52
CA LYS A 212 -5.31 -17.24 -31.74
C LYS A 212 -5.70 -15.76 -31.80
N ALA A 213 -5.25 -14.96 -30.86
CA ALA A 213 -5.57 -13.55 -30.78
C ALA A 213 -5.01 -12.77 -31.98
N GLN A 214 -5.70 -11.73 -32.39
CA GLN A 214 -5.19 -10.82 -33.39
C GLN A 214 -3.99 -10.06 -32.84
N ARG A 215 -4.10 -9.51 -31.63
CA ARG A 215 -3.01 -8.85 -30.90
C ARG A 215 -3.16 -9.13 -29.41
N VAL A 216 -2.03 -9.33 -28.75
CA VAL A 216 -1.93 -9.41 -27.29
C VAL A 216 -0.99 -8.31 -26.81
N PHE A 217 -1.55 -7.29 -26.21
CA PHE A 217 -0.80 -6.20 -25.60
C PHE A 217 -0.31 -6.64 -24.24
N VAL A 218 0.99 -6.75 -24.07
CA VAL A 218 1.63 -7.14 -22.82
C VAL A 218 2.22 -5.90 -22.18
N VAL A 219 1.56 -5.41 -21.14
CA VAL A 219 1.97 -4.21 -20.39
C VAL A 219 2.95 -4.63 -19.31
N VAL A 220 4.15 -4.04 -19.32
CA VAL A 220 5.25 -4.34 -18.40
C VAL A 220 5.89 -3.07 -17.88
N ASP A 221 6.54 -3.15 -16.74
CA ASP A 221 7.41 -2.09 -16.25
C ASP A 221 8.78 -2.10 -16.98
N ASN A 222 9.78 -1.42 -16.44
CA ASN A 222 11.14 -1.43 -16.97
C ASN A 222 12.07 -2.41 -16.23
N GLY A 223 11.54 -3.53 -15.77
CA GLY A 223 12.33 -4.59 -15.18
C GLY A 223 13.44 -5.09 -16.11
N SER A 224 14.49 -5.65 -15.55
CA SER A 224 15.67 -6.09 -16.31
C SER A 224 15.36 -7.19 -17.32
N ALA A 225 14.35 -8.00 -17.06
CA ALA A 225 13.95 -9.14 -17.89
C ALA A 225 13.28 -8.74 -19.22
N HIS A 226 12.61 -7.60 -19.24
CA HIS A 226 11.79 -7.16 -20.38
C HIS A 226 12.09 -5.75 -20.85
N ARG A 227 13.20 -5.14 -20.41
CA ARG A 227 13.59 -3.78 -20.76
C ARG A 227 14.30 -3.69 -22.13
N GLY A 228 13.92 -2.67 -22.91
CA GLY A 228 14.60 -2.23 -24.12
C GLY A 228 14.32 -3.06 -25.36
N GLN A 229 14.95 -2.67 -26.47
CA GLN A 229 14.69 -3.23 -27.80
C GLN A 229 14.94 -4.75 -27.87
N ARG A 230 15.99 -5.24 -27.20
CA ARG A 230 16.33 -6.66 -27.19
C ARG A 230 15.20 -7.56 -26.66
N SER A 231 14.44 -7.08 -25.67
CA SER A 231 13.29 -7.84 -25.13
C SER A 231 12.11 -7.82 -26.10
N ILE A 232 11.90 -6.67 -26.78
CA ILE A 232 10.87 -6.57 -27.81
C ILE A 232 11.18 -7.55 -28.94
N ASP A 233 12.40 -7.54 -29.46
CA ASP A 233 12.84 -8.42 -30.55
C ASP A 233 12.73 -9.89 -30.18
N ARG A 234 13.11 -10.25 -28.97
CA ARG A 234 13.02 -11.62 -28.43
C ARG A 234 11.57 -12.10 -28.35
N LEU A 235 10.71 -11.35 -27.68
CA LEU A 235 9.33 -11.76 -27.44
C LEU A 235 8.47 -11.70 -28.70
N GLN A 236 8.57 -10.62 -29.48
CA GLN A 236 7.86 -10.49 -30.75
C GLN A 236 8.45 -11.37 -31.87
N GLY A 237 9.72 -11.78 -31.73
CA GLY A 237 10.33 -12.78 -32.58
C GLY A 237 9.68 -14.15 -32.41
N THR A 238 9.35 -14.51 -31.18
CA THR A 238 8.69 -15.78 -30.81
C THR A 238 7.17 -15.70 -31.03
N TRP A 239 6.54 -14.61 -30.61
CA TRP A 239 5.09 -14.41 -30.62
C TRP A 239 4.73 -13.23 -31.53
N LYS A 240 4.35 -13.51 -32.76
CA LYS A 240 4.10 -12.49 -33.78
C LYS A 240 2.91 -11.57 -33.49
N ASN A 241 1.96 -12.05 -32.69
CA ASN A 241 0.77 -11.32 -32.26
C ASN A 241 0.96 -10.61 -30.90
N LEU A 242 2.14 -10.71 -30.26
CA LEU A 242 2.47 -10.02 -29.02
C LEU A 242 2.97 -8.61 -29.31
N ILE A 243 2.43 -7.62 -28.59
CA ILE A 243 2.91 -6.23 -28.59
C ILE A 243 3.33 -5.89 -27.18
N LEU A 244 4.65 -5.68 -26.97
CA LEU A 244 5.18 -5.31 -25.66
C LEU A 244 5.03 -3.81 -25.42
N VAL A 245 4.35 -3.43 -24.34
CA VAL A 245 4.04 -2.05 -23.97
C VAL A 245 4.68 -1.71 -22.63
N HIS A 246 5.69 -0.84 -22.65
CA HIS A 246 6.38 -0.44 -21.42
C HIS A 246 5.68 0.73 -20.72
N THR A 247 5.52 0.65 -19.40
CA THR A 247 4.95 1.73 -18.57
C THR A 247 5.89 2.93 -18.45
N ARG A 248 7.21 2.69 -18.55
CA ARG A 248 8.24 3.74 -18.58
C ARG A 248 9.14 3.53 -19.79
N CYS A 249 9.30 4.54 -20.63
CA CYS A 249 10.45 4.58 -21.53
C CYS A 249 11.62 5.21 -20.77
N THR A 250 12.63 4.42 -20.44
CA THR A 250 13.96 4.98 -20.20
C THR A 250 14.54 5.31 -21.57
N PRO A 251 15.08 6.52 -21.83
CA PRO A 251 15.82 6.77 -23.05
C PRO A 251 16.91 5.70 -23.17
N ALA A 252 17.05 5.11 -24.34
CA ALA A 252 18.17 4.25 -24.63
C ALA A 252 19.45 5.08 -24.38
N GLY A 253 20.21 4.77 -23.31
CA GLY A 253 21.46 5.49 -23.03
C GLY A 253 21.72 5.88 -21.56
N SER A 254 20.76 5.74 -20.63
CA SER A 254 21.06 5.99 -19.22
C SER A 254 21.69 4.75 -18.55
N THR A 255 22.96 4.50 -18.85
CA THR A 255 23.79 3.67 -17.98
C THR A 255 23.99 4.42 -16.66
N LYS A 256 23.36 3.95 -15.57
CA LYS A 256 23.76 4.38 -14.23
C LYS A 256 25.25 4.13 -14.07
N PRO A 257 26.06 5.12 -13.68
CA PRO A 257 27.45 4.85 -13.34
C PRO A 257 27.43 3.86 -12.18
N ARG A 258 28.13 2.77 -12.36
CA ARG A 258 28.40 1.79 -11.31
C ARG A 258 29.13 2.55 -10.20
N SER A 259 28.52 2.68 -9.03
CA SER A 259 29.21 3.18 -7.84
C SER A 259 30.27 2.15 -7.47
N THR A 260 31.49 2.41 -7.87
CA THR A 260 32.68 1.74 -7.35
C THR A 260 32.86 2.24 -5.93
N SER A 261 32.44 1.44 -4.97
CA SER A 261 32.83 1.63 -3.57
C SER A 261 34.35 1.43 -3.50
N PRO A 262 35.12 2.39 -2.96
CA PRO A 262 36.54 2.16 -2.75
C PRO A 262 36.70 1.09 -1.68
N SER A 263 37.39 -0.01 -2.04
CA SER A 263 37.83 -1.01 -1.11
C SER A 263 38.80 -0.37 -0.10
N ARG A 264 38.38 -0.29 1.16
CA ARG A 264 39.31 -0.02 2.27
C ARG A 264 40.17 -1.25 2.46
N ASN A 265 41.32 -1.30 1.82
CA ASN A 265 42.48 -2.03 2.28
C ASN A 265 43.58 -1.01 2.58
N ALA A 266 43.81 -0.75 3.83
CA ALA A 266 45.09 -0.26 4.34
C ALA A 266 45.29 -0.90 5.70
N ARG A 267 46.06 -1.97 5.68
CA ARG A 267 46.86 -2.40 6.85
C ARG A 267 48.21 -1.71 6.73
N SER A 268 48.65 -1.12 7.76
CA SER A 268 49.93 -1.21 8.41
C SER A 268 49.95 -0.32 9.64
#